data_7211265b1d9f13bdce2e20f690b71057
#
_entry.id   7211265b1d9f13bdce2e20f690b71057
#
_cell.length_a   1.000
_cell.length_b   1.000
_cell.length_c   1.000
_cell.angle_alpha   90.00
_cell.angle_beta   90.00
_cell.angle_gamma   90.00
#
_symmetry.space_group_name_H-M   'P 1'
#
loop_
_entity.id
_entity.type
_entity.pdbx_description
1 polymer ?
#
loop_
_entity_poly.entity_id
_entity_poly.type
_entity_poly.pdbx_seq_one_letter_code
_entity_poly.pdbx_strand_id
1 'polypeptide(L)'
;MKNMDDYRFQNELEYQLALLESIRKLLLVYEKFYQEETKGDMLPRIGGSILSHQELTRTLQKSHPEFWNHKKEALQELSRIREWGKKSMRENGIVIAMEYVIHAFGLTDFEAFLLILAWASQMDHETGLAVSAMCEYQGGKGPTIHFCARLYAMEETETIEIKRKCLSRKELLSWLFAGTEAGQRGESLLEKGLHLDDRIFAYLQDYGSVDDELKMYVDYTYHPEPKLWIQQDIQTGISRSIRQKKRIFLFGEQGSGKKYQVAAFCQTLGREILLVRGN
;
A
#
# COMPACT_ATOMS: atom_id res chain seq x y z
N MET A 1 -9.35 32.50 4.12
CA MET A 1 -9.57 31.07 3.95
C MET A 1 -8.75 30.61 2.75
N LYS A 2 -7.68 29.80 2.96
CA LYS A 2 -6.99 29.15 1.84
C LYS A 2 -8.01 28.25 1.14
N ASN A 3 -8.10 28.34 -0.17
CA ASN A 3 -8.96 27.48 -0.98
C ASN A 3 -8.56 26.01 -0.66
N MET A 4 -9.48 25.19 -0.19
CA MET A 4 -9.21 23.79 0.18
C MET A 4 -8.66 22.98 -1.01
N ASP A 5 -8.86 23.45 -2.24
CA ASP A 5 -8.35 22.82 -3.47
C ASP A 5 -6.85 23.03 -3.69
N ASP A 6 -6.19 23.88 -2.90
CA ASP A 6 -4.80 24.29 -3.06
C ASP A 6 -3.87 23.74 -1.97
N TYR A 7 -4.35 22.75 -1.21
CA TYR A 7 -3.54 22.13 -0.17
C TYR A 7 -2.44 21.23 -0.79
N ARG A 8 -1.23 21.37 -0.24
CA ARG A 8 -0.05 20.57 -0.63
C ARG A 8 0.70 20.13 0.60
N PHE A 9 1.06 18.86 0.63
CA PHE A 9 1.93 18.31 1.66
C PHE A 9 3.35 18.80 1.46
N GLN A 10 4.04 19.06 2.56
CA GLN A 10 5.44 19.49 2.54
C GLN A 10 6.40 18.29 2.57
N ASN A 11 5.97 17.19 3.15
CA ASN A 11 6.75 15.97 3.29
C ASN A 11 5.82 14.74 3.40
N GLU A 12 6.43 13.56 3.38
CA GLU A 12 5.71 12.30 3.48
C GLU A 12 5.00 12.11 4.82
N LEU A 13 5.62 12.56 5.92
CA LEU A 13 5.05 12.42 7.26
C LEU A 13 3.69 13.13 7.39
N GLU A 14 3.56 14.36 6.86
CA GLU A 14 2.27 15.07 6.83
C GLU A 14 1.21 14.30 6.07
N TYR A 15 1.59 13.69 4.94
CA TYR A 15 0.69 12.87 4.15
C TYR A 15 0.26 11.61 4.90
N GLN A 16 1.20 10.90 5.52
CA GLN A 16 0.92 9.70 6.30
C GLN A 16 0.01 9.99 7.50
N LEU A 17 0.23 11.09 8.21
CA LEU A 17 -0.64 11.51 9.32
C LEU A 17 -2.05 11.82 8.85
N ALA A 18 -2.22 12.50 7.70
CA ALA A 18 -3.53 12.77 7.12
C ALA A 18 -4.25 11.49 6.71
N LEU A 19 -3.53 10.52 6.12
CA LEU A 19 -4.10 9.20 5.80
C LEU A 19 -4.57 8.47 7.06
N LEU A 20 -3.73 8.44 8.10
CA LEU A 20 -4.05 7.77 9.36
C LEU A 20 -5.29 8.38 10.02
N GLU A 21 -5.38 9.71 10.06
CA GLU A 21 -6.55 10.40 10.59
C GLU A 21 -7.82 10.09 9.79
N SER A 22 -7.74 10.07 8.47
CA SER A 22 -8.86 9.73 7.60
C SER A 22 -9.33 8.29 7.79
N ILE A 23 -8.42 7.34 7.94
CA ILE A 23 -8.74 5.94 8.27
C ILE A 23 -9.42 5.84 9.63
N ARG A 24 -8.91 6.52 10.66
CA ARG A 24 -9.54 6.53 11.99
C ARG A 24 -10.97 7.08 11.94
N LYS A 25 -11.21 8.15 11.19
CA LYS A 25 -12.56 8.69 10.99
C LYS A 25 -13.50 7.67 10.33
N LEU A 26 -13.03 6.98 9.29
CA LEU A 26 -13.80 5.94 8.62
C LEU A 26 -14.15 4.78 9.56
N LEU A 27 -13.19 4.33 10.36
CA LEU A 27 -13.41 3.27 11.36
C LEU A 27 -14.40 3.71 12.44
N LEU A 28 -14.33 4.96 12.92
CA LEU A 28 -15.29 5.51 13.89
C LEU A 28 -16.72 5.56 13.32
N VAL A 29 -16.89 5.93 12.05
CA VAL A 29 -18.19 5.87 11.37
C VAL A 29 -18.71 4.44 11.35
N TYR A 30 -17.86 3.47 11.01
CA TYR A 30 -18.24 2.06 10.97
C TYR A 30 -18.61 1.54 12.38
N GLU A 31 -17.80 1.84 13.39
CA GLU A 31 -18.02 1.40 14.78
C GLU A 31 -19.32 1.95 15.36
N LYS A 32 -19.60 3.23 15.17
CA LYS A 32 -20.83 3.87 15.64
C LYS A 32 -22.07 3.12 15.16
N PHE A 33 -22.10 2.76 13.88
CA PHE A 33 -23.23 2.01 13.31
C PHE A 33 -23.29 0.57 13.80
N TYR A 34 -22.13 -0.07 13.97
CA TYR A 34 -22.04 -1.42 14.51
C TYR A 34 -22.54 -1.49 15.95
N GLN A 35 -22.20 -0.50 16.79
CA GLN A 35 -22.70 -0.42 18.17
C GLN A 35 -24.20 -0.09 18.28
N GLU A 36 -24.74 0.75 17.42
CA GLU A 36 -26.17 1.05 17.38
C GLU A 36 -26.98 -0.19 17.01
N GLU A 37 -26.46 -1.05 16.14
CA GLU A 37 -27.07 -2.32 15.78
C GLU A 37 -26.99 -3.36 16.91
N THR A 38 -25.96 -3.31 17.77
CA THR A 38 -25.70 -4.30 18.82
C THR A 38 -26.27 -3.93 20.19
N LYS A 39 -26.75 -2.73 20.42
CA LYS A 39 -27.28 -2.25 21.71
C LYS A 39 -28.51 -3.00 22.24
N GLY A 40 -29.00 -4.03 21.55
CA GLY A 40 -30.15 -4.82 21.94
C GLY A 40 -29.88 -6.12 22.70
N ASP A 41 -28.68 -6.71 22.60
CA ASP A 41 -28.39 -8.01 23.24
C ASP A 41 -26.92 -8.10 23.68
N MET A 42 -26.67 -7.73 24.93
CA MET A 42 -25.39 -8.01 25.59
C MET A 42 -25.30 -9.50 25.99
N LEU A 43 -24.95 -10.36 25.03
CA LEU A 43 -24.41 -11.66 25.38
C LEU A 43 -22.89 -11.64 25.07
N PRO A 44 -22.04 -12.06 26.04
CA PRO A 44 -20.62 -12.11 25.82
C PRO A 44 -20.32 -13.11 24.69
N ARG A 45 -19.71 -12.67 23.62
CA ARG A 45 -19.19 -13.53 22.55
C ARG A 45 -18.00 -14.33 23.11
N ILE A 46 -18.26 -15.52 23.59
CA ILE A 46 -17.23 -16.51 23.94
C ILE A 46 -17.11 -17.46 22.75
N GLY A 47 -15.90 -17.61 22.25
CA GLY A 47 -15.43 -18.43 21.14
C GLY A 47 -16.37 -19.51 20.59
N GLY A 48 -16.84 -19.30 19.37
CA GLY A 48 -17.71 -20.23 18.65
C GLY A 48 -19.11 -19.65 18.47
N SER A 49 -19.29 -18.81 17.47
CA SER A 49 -20.49 -18.01 17.26
C SER A 49 -21.71 -18.86 16.88
N ILE A 50 -22.61 -19.01 17.81
CA ILE A 50 -24.01 -19.22 17.43
C ILE A 50 -24.63 -17.82 17.35
N LEU A 51 -24.78 -17.29 16.13
CA LEU A 51 -25.54 -16.08 15.88
C LEU A 51 -26.98 -16.31 16.36
N SER A 52 -27.50 -15.40 17.20
CA SER A 52 -28.92 -15.43 17.53
C SER A 52 -29.75 -15.17 16.25
N HIS A 53 -31.00 -15.63 16.23
CA HIS A 53 -31.88 -15.40 15.08
C HIS A 53 -32.04 -13.89 14.77
N GLN A 54 -31.98 -13.04 15.79
CA GLN A 54 -32.05 -11.60 15.67
C GLN A 54 -30.76 -11.02 15.05
N GLU A 55 -29.58 -11.51 15.43
CA GLU A 55 -28.31 -11.13 14.82
C GLU A 55 -28.23 -11.56 13.37
N LEU A 56 -28.70 -12.75 13.05
CA LEU A 56 -28.79 -13.24 11.67
C LEU A 56 -29.70 -12.34 10.82
N THR A 57 -30.87 -11.97 11.35
CA THR A 57 -31.82 -11.08 10.68
C THR A 57 -31.24 -9.69 10.47
N ARG A 58 -30.55 -9.13 11.48
CA ARG A 58 -29.89 -7.82 11.40
C ARG A 58 -28.72 -7.83 10.41
N THR A 59 -27.91 -8.88 10.39
CA THR A 59 -26.81 -9.04 9.45
C THR A 59 -27.30 -9.10 8.00
N LEU A 60 -28.50 -9.61 7.78
CA LEU A 60 -29.15 -9.71 6.47
C LEU A 60 -30.00 -8.47 6.11
N GLN A 61 -30.35 -7.62 7.09
CA GLN A 61 -31.04 -6.36 6.84
C GLN A 61 -30.08 -5.25 6.43
N LYS A 62 -30.49 -4.48 5.43
CA LYS A 62 -29.69 -3.37 4.87
C LYS A 62 -29.56 -2.23 5.86
N SER A 63 -28.37 -1.74 6.07
CA SER A 63 -27.97 -0.64 6.92
C SER A 63 -28.67 0.71 6.62
N HIS A 64 -28.72 1.56 7.65
CA HIS A 64 -29.34 2.89 7.68
C HIS A 64 -28.80 3.86 6.60
N PRO A 65 -29.66 4.72 5.99
CA PRO A 65 -29.24 5.72 4.99
C PRO A 65 -28.18 6.70 5.50
N GLU A 66 -28.22 7.07 6.79
CA GLU A 66 -27.23 7.96 7.40
C GLU A 66 -25.81 7.36 7.41
N PHE A 67 -25.68 6.06 7.63
CA PHE A 67 -24.41 5.38 7.54
C PHE A 67 -23.75 5.58 6.16
N TRP A 68 -24.51 5.38 5.11
CA TRP A 68 -23.99 5.51 3.75
C TRP A 68 -23.49 6.92 3.45
N ASN A 69 -24.18 7.96 3.97
CA ASN A 69 -23.75 9.33 3.77
C ASN A 69 -22.42 9.61 4.48
N HIS A 70 -22.31 9.29 5.78
CA HIS A 70 -21.06 9.50 6.54
C HIS A 70 -19.90 8.66 6.00
N LYS A 71 -20.17 7.42 5.61
CA LYS A 71 -19.17 6.56 4.97
C LYS A 71 -18.68 7.15 3.65
N LYS A 72 -19.60 7.65 2.82
CA LYS A 72 -19.27 8.32 1.55
C LYS A 72 -18.39 9.54 1.78
N GLU A 73 -18.72 10.37 2.76
CA GLU A 73 -17.94 11.56 3.12
C GLU A 73 -16.52 11.18 3.56
N ALA A 74 -16.38 10.16 4.41
CA ALA A 74 -15.07 9.68 4.87
C ALA A 74 -14.22 9.09 3.72
N LEU A 75 -14.82 8.32 2.81
CA LEU A 75 -14.12 7.81 1.63
C LEU A 75 -13.74 8.91 0.64
N GLN A 76 -14.58 9.95 0.50
CA GLN A 76 -14.25 11.13 -0.32
C GLN A 76 -13.11 11.95 0.29
N GLU A 77 -13.04 12.05 1.62
CA GLU A 77 -11.91 12.68 2.31
C GLU A 77 -10.61 11.93 2.03
N LEU A 78 -10.62 10.61 2.15
CA LEU A 78 -9.46 9.77 1.82
C LEU A 78 -9.02 9.96 0.35
N SER A 79 -9.97 9.99 -0.58
CA SER A 79 -9.68 10.23 -2.00
C SER A 79 -9.06 11.61 -2.23
N ARG A 80 -9.54 12.66 -1.54
CA ARG A 80 -8.97 14.01 -1.62
C ARG A 80 -7.54 14.07 -1.09
N ILE A 81 -7.27 13.41 0.04
CA ILE A 81 -5.91 13.34 0.60
C ILE A 81 -4.95 12.71 -0.42
N ARG A 82 -5.36 11.64 -1.08
CA ARG A 82 -4.56 10.99 -2.13
C ARG A 82 -4.32 11.91 -3.33
N GLU A 83 -5.34 12.63 -3.78
CA GLU A 83 -5.17 13.60 -4.89
C GLU A 83 -4.24 14.75 -4.50
N TRP A 84 -4.31 15.26 -3.27
CA TRP A 84 -3.36 16.25 -2.76
C TRP A 84 -1.93 15.69 -2.69
N GLY A 85 -1.76 14.43 -2.29
CA GLY A 85 -0.47 13.74 -2.33
C GLY A 85 0.11 13.69 -3.75
N LYS A 86 -0.67 13.24 -4.72
CA LYS A 86 -0.26 13.19 -6.13
C LYS A 86 0.10 14.58 -6.69
N LYS A 87 -0.66 15.62 -6.31
CA LYS A 87 -0.35 17.00 -6.69
C LYS A 87 0.95 17.48 -6.04
N SER A 88 1.17 17.18 -4.75
CA SER A 88 2.38 17.53 -4.04
C SER A 88 3.63 16.91 -4.68
N MET A 89 3.55 15.65 -5.10
CA MET A 89 4.63 14.99 -5.85
C MET A 89 4.95 15.70 -7.16
N ARG A 90 3.94 16.17 -7.89
CA ARG A 90 4.13 16.83 -9.21
C ARG A 90 4.65 18.26 -9.08
N GLU A 91 4.16 19.01 -8.11
CA GLU A 91 4.40 20.46 -7.99
C GLU A 91 5.57 20.78 -7.07
N ASN A 92 5.69 20.07 -5.94
CA ASN A 92 6.75 20.30 -4.95
C ASN A 92 7.96 19.38 -5.15
N GLY A 93 7.85 18.36 -6.02
CA GLY A 93 8.92 17.39 -6.26
C GLY A 93 9.19 16.45 -5.08
N ILE A 94 8.31 16.41 -4.08
CA ILE A 94 8.45 15.48 -2.95
C ILE A 94 8.16 14.05 -3.40
N VAL A 95 8.79 13.08 -2.75
CA VAL A 95 8.49 11.67 -2.96
C VAL A 95 7.52 11.24 -1.86
N ILE A 96 6.38 10.68 -2.25
CA ILE A 96 5.42 10.04 -1.34
C ILE A 96 5.44 8.55 -1.66
N ALA A 97 6.08 7.76 -0.78
CA ALA A 97 6.33 6.33 -0.99
C ALA A 97 5.02 5.56 -1.22
N MET A 98 3.96 5.87 -0.47
CA MET A 98 2.65 5.24 -0.62
C MET A 98 2.07 5.41 -2.03
N GLU A 99 2.01 6.63 -2.55
CA GLU A 99 1.48 6.89 -3.90
C GLU A 99 2.41 6.35 -4.99
N TYR A 100 3.73 6.29 -4.73
CA TYR A 100 4.68 5.64 -5.62
C TYR A 100 4.41 4.14 -5.73
N VAL A 101 4.22 3.43 -4.61
CA VAL A 101 3.87 1.99 -4.59
C VAL A 101 2.56 1.75 -5.32
N ILE A 102 1.51 2.53 -5.03
CA ILE A 102 0.22 2.42 -5.70
C ILE A 102 0.37 2.55 -7.22
N HIS A 103 1.16 3.52 -7.68
CA HIS A 103 1.39 3.73 -9.11
C HIS A 103 2.27 2.63 -9.72
N ALA A 104 3.36 2.24 -9.06
CA ALA A 104 4.32 1.27 -9.56
C ALA A 104 3.70 -0.13 -9.77
N PHE A 105 2.82 -0.53 -8.86
CA PHE A 105 2.08 -1.81 -8.94
C PHE A 105 0.78 -1.71 -9.74
N GLY A 106 0.39 -0.52 -10.20
CA GLY A 106 -0.86 -0.30 -10.94
C GLY A 106 -2.08 -0.73 -10.14
N LEU A 107 -2.14 -0.31 -8.87
CA LEU A 107 -3.23 -0.67 -7.96
C LEU A 107 -4.51 0.06 -8.33
N THR A 108 -5.62 -0.65 -8.27
CA THR A 108 -6.96 -0.05 -8.32
C THR A 108 -7.22 0.76 -7.05
N ASP A 109 -8.25 1.60 -7.03
CA ASP A 109 -8.58 2.41 -5.85
C ASP A 109 -8.90 1.54 -4.63
N PHE A 110 -9.56 0.40 -4.82
CA PHE A 110 -9.79 -0.53 -3.73
C PHE A 110 -8.49 -1.21 -3.24
N GLU A 111 -7.60 -1.63 -4.13
CA GLU A 111 -6.31 -2.21 -3.74
C GLU A 111 -5.41 -1.18 -3.05
N ALA A 112 -5.47 0.07 -3.46
CA ALA A 112 -4.83 1.17 -2.75
C ALA A 112 -5.44 1.36 -1.35
N PHE A 113 -6.75 1.24 -1.21
CA PHE A 113 -7.42 1.26 0.09
C PHE A 113 -6.98 0.09 0.98
N LEU A 114 -6.86 -1.15 0.44
CA LEU A 114 -6.31 -2.30 1.16
C LEU A 114 -4.90 -2.02 1.69
N LEU A 115 -4.03 -1.49 0.82
CA LEU A 115 -2.65 -1.14 1.17
C LEU A 115 -2.61 -0.11 2.31
N ILE A 116 -3.38 0.96 2.21
CA ILE A 116 -3.44 2.05 3.19
C ILE A 116 -3.98 1.54 4.54
N LEU A 117 -5.05 0.75 4.53
CA LEU A 117 -5.64 0.22 5.77
C LEU A 117 -4.72 -0.79 6.46
N ALA A 118 -4.05 -1.67 5.70
CA ALA A 118 -3.07 -2.60 6.24
C ALA A 118 -1.86 -1.84 6.83
N TRP A 119 -1.37 -0.83 6.11
CA TRP A 119 -0.30 0.05 6.61
C TRP A 119 -0.71 0.77 7.90
N ALA A 120 -1.89 1.39 7.94
CA ALA A 120 -2.39 2.09 9.11
C ALA A 120 -2.52 1.16 10.33
N SER A 121 -2.98 -0.09 10.11
CA SER A 121 -3.12 -1.09 11.15
C SER A 121 -1.78 -1.58 11.73
N GLN A 122 -0.72 -1.58 10.94
CA GLN A 122 0.63 -1.95 11.39
C GLN A 122 1.39 -0.76 11.99
N MET A 123 1.14 0.44 11.47
CA MET A 123 1.82 1.65 11.88
C MET A 123 1.30 2.19 13.21
N ASP A 124 0.01 2.08 13.44
CA ASP A 124 -0.68 2.59 14.62
C ASP A 124 -1.35 1.47 15.41
N HIS A 125 -0.85 1.25 16.63
CA HIS A 125 -1.32 0.17 17.48
C HIS A 125 -2.83 0.25 17.76
N GLU A 126 -3.36 1.43 18.03
CA GLU A 126 -4.78 1.64 18.34
C GLU A 126 -5.66 1.34 17.13
N THR A 127 -5.25 1.79 15.95
CA THR A 127 -5.92 1.47 14.68
C THR A 127 -5.87 -0.04 14.41
N GLY A 128 -4.73 -0.68 14.67
CA GLY A 128 -4.57 -2.13 14.52
C GLY A 128 -5.49 -2.93 15.44
N LEU A 129 -5.63 -2.51 16.71
CA LEU A 129 -6.56 -3.12 17.67
C LEU A 129 -8.01 -2.94 17.23
N ALA A 130 -8.39 -1.73 16.80
CA ALA A 130 -9.74 -1.44 16.32
C ALA A 130 -10.10 -2.30 15.10
N VAL A 131 -9.22 -2.37 14.09
CA VAL A 131 -9.42 -3.21 12.90
C VAL A 131 -9.54 -4.67 13.27
N SER A 132 -8.68 -5.19 14.16
CA SER A 132 -8.72 -6.59 14.59
C SER A 132 -10.03 -6.92 15.31
N ALA A 133 -10.53 -6.02 16.16
CA ALA A 133 -11.81 -6.17 16.83
C ALA A 133 -12.99 -6.18 15.87
N MET A 134 -12.97 -5.29 14.85
CA MET A 134 -14.03 -5.18 13.85
C MET A 134 -14.03 -6.33 12.82
N CYS A 135 -12.89 -6.97 12.61
CA CYS A 135 -12.79 -8.12 11.71
C CYS A 135 -13.34 -9.42 12.31
N GLU A 136 -13.65 -9.46 13.60
CA GLU A 136 -14.18 -10.63 14.33
C GLU A 136 -13.33 -11.92 14.18
N TYR A 137 -12.07 -11.78 13.81
CA TYR A 137 -11.21 -12.91 13.45
C TYR A 137 -10.33 -13.35 14.62
N GLN A 138 -10.46 -14.61 14.99
CA GLN A 138 -9.78 -15.21 16.16
C GLN A 138 -8.28 -15.53 15.95
N GLY A 139 -7.65 -15.10 14.88
CA GLY A 139 -6.25 -15.49 14.61
C GLY A 139 -5.41 -14.52 13.80
N GLY A 140 -5.98 -13.50 13.20
CA GLY A 140 -5.28 -12.61 12.28
C GLY A 140 -5.10 -11.20 12.86
N LYS A 141 -3.88 -10.72 12.89
CA LYS A 141 -3.60 -9.30 13.12
C LYS A 141 -3.67 -8.62 11.75
N GLY A 142 -4.66 -7.78 11.51
CA GLY A 142 -4.77 -7.00 10.27
C GLY A 142 -6.13 -7.08 9.58
N PRO A 143 -6.43 -6.18 8.65
CA PRO A 143 -7.68 -6.15 7.93
C PRO A 143 -7.84 -7.36 7.00
N THR A 144 -9.05 -7.87 6.84
CA THR A 144 -9.35 -8.91 5.83
C THR A 144 -9.90 -8.27 4.56
N ILE A 145 -9.76 -8.92 3.40
CA ILE A 145 -10.39 -8.45 2.17
C ILE A 145 -11.90 -8.34 2.35
N HIS A 146 -12.50 -9.27 3.09
CA HIS A 146 -13.94 -9.26 3.39
C HIS A 146 -14.35 -7.99 4.15
N PHE A 147 -13.65 -7.65 5.23
CA PHE A 147 -13.87 -6.44 6.01
C PHE A 147 -13.65 -5.18 5.17
N CYS A 148 -12.53 -5.11 4.46
CA CYS A 148 -12.20 -3.96 3.61
C CYS A 148 -13.24 -3.73 2.52
N ALA A 149 -13.74 -4.81 1.88
CA ALA A 149 -14.79 -4.69 0.87
C ALA A 149 -16.09 -4.14 1.48
N ARG A 150 -16.48 -4.57 2.67
CA ARG A 150 -17.64 -4.01 3.39
C ARG A 150 -17.43 -2.54 3.77
N LEU A 151 -16.21 -2.19 4.17
CA LEU A 151 -15.87 -0.83 4.58
C LEU A 151 -15.79 0.13 3.38
N TYR A 152 -15.40 -0.36 2.20
CA TYR A 152 -15.18 0.45 1.00
C TYR A 152 -16.43 0.54 0.10
N ALA A 153 -17.07 -0.59 -0.22
CA ALA A 153 -18.18 -0.65 -1.17
C ALA A 153 -19.41 0.12 -0.69
N MET A 154 -20.08 0.80 -1.60
CA MET A 154 -21.32 1.54 -1.32
C MET A 154 -22.57 0.66 -1.51
N GLU A 155 -22.43 -0.48 -2.22
CA GLU A 155 -23.52 -1.40 -2.51
C GLU A 155 -23.05 -2.85 -2.38
N GLU A 156 -24.00 -3.78 -2.18
CA GLU A 156 -23.69 -5.20 -2.06
C GLU A 156 -23.13 -5.80 -3.36
N THR A 157 -23.66 -5.36 -4.49
CA THR A 157 -23.16 -5.74 -5.83
C THR A 157 -21.71 -5.35 -6.02
N GLU A 158 -21.34 -4.13 -5.61
CA GLU A 158 -19.96 -3.64 -5.63
C GLU A 158 -19.06 -4.47 -4.72
N THR A 159 -19.54 -4.85 -3.54
CA THR A 159 -18.80 -5.73 -2.61
C THR A 159 -18.43 -7.05 -3.25
N ILE A 160 -19.34 -7.68 -3.98
CA ILE A 160 -19.11 -8.95 -4.68
C ILE A 160 -18.11 -8.76 -5.82
N GLU A 161 -18.25 -7.70 -6.62
CA GLU A 161 -17.34 -7.40 -7.72
C GLU A 161 -15.91 -7.14 -7.24
N ILE A 162 -15.74 -6.37 -6.18
CA ILE A 162 -14.46 -6.09 -5.54
C ILE A 162 -13.78 -7.39 -5.13
N LYS A 163 -14.48 -8.27 -4.42
CA LYS A 163 -13.95 -9.56 -3.99
C LYS A 163 -13.51 -10.43 -5.17
N ARG A 164 -14.31 -10.50 -6.23
CA ARG A 164 -13.97 -11.24 -7.45
C ARG A 164 -12.72 -10.67 -8.12
N LYS A 165 -12.59 -9.34 -8.23
CA LYS A 165 -11.41 -8.67 -8.78
C LYS A 165 -10.15 -8.98 -7.96
N CYS A 166 -10.23 -8.92 -6.64
CA CYS A 166 -9.12 -9.30 -5.76
C CYS A 166 -8.67 -10.74 -5.96
N LEU A 167 -9.60 -11.68 -6.04
CA LEU A 167 -9.29 -13.10 -6.28
C LEU A 167 -8.62 -13.32 -7.64
N SER A 168 -8.98 -12.54 -8.67
CA SER A 168 -8.33 -12.61 -9.98
C SER A 168 -6.91 -12.04 -10.00
N ARG A 169 -6.55 -11.20 -9.03
CA ARG A 169 -5.24 -10.56 -8.89
C ARG A 169 -4.44 -11.06 -7.68
N LYS A 170 -4.66 -12.28 -7.24
CA LYS A 170 -4.00 -12.89 -6.09
C LYS A 170 -2.47 -12.83 -6.14
N GLU A 171 -1.88 -12.94 -7.33
CA GLU A 171 -0.43 -12.84 -7.52
C GLU A 171 0.10 -11.45 -7.15
N LEU A 172 -0.63 -10.40 -7.54
CA LEU A 172 -0.29 -9.03 -7.13
C LEU A 172 -0.39 -8.86 -5.61
N LEU A 173 -1.44 -9.41 -4.99
CA LEU A 173 -1.61 -9.35 -3.54
C LEU A 173 -0.49 -10.07 -2.81
N SER A 174 0.06 -11.16 -3.36
CA SER A 174 1.21 -11.87 -2.75
C SER A 174 2.53 -11.08 -2.79
N TRP A 175 2.65 -10.08 -3.66
CA TRP A 175 3.78 -9.14 -3.65
C TRP A 175 3.65 -8.04 -2.59
N LEU A 176 2.42 -7.71 -2.22
CA LEU A 176 2.13 -6.62 -1.29
C LEU A 176 1.96 -7.11 0.16
N PHE A 177 1.42 -8.32 0.32
CA PHE A 177 1.00 -8.84 1.63
C PHE A 177 1.65 -10.19 1.93
N ALA A 178 2.32 -10.27 3.07
CA ALA A 178 2.94 -11.49 3.55
C ALA A 178 1.91 -12.61 3.75
N GLY A 179 2.34 -13.84 3.48
CA GLY A 179 1.55 -15.04 3.74
C GLY A 179 0.32 -15.23 2.84
N THR A 180 0.12 -14.42 1.80
CA THR A 180 -0.96 -14.59 0.82
C THR A 180 -0.56 -15.51 -0.34
N GLU A 181 0.61 -16.13 -0.27
CA GLU A 181 1.13 -17.03 -1.29
C GLU A 181 0.21 -18.24 -1.50
N ALA A 182 0.13 -18.69 -2.76
CA ALA A 182 -0.65 -19.85 -3.13
C ALA A 182 -0.05 -21.12 -2.51
N GLY A 183 -0.72 -21.71 -1.53
CA GLY A 183 -0.27 -23.01 -0.98
C GLY A 183 -0.70 -23.36 0.44
N GLN A 184 -1.13 -22.41 1.24
CA GLN A 184 -1.70 -22.76 2.56
C GLN A 184 -3.12 -23.30 2.40
N ARG A 185 -3.25 -24.61 2.61
CA ARG A 185 -4.54 -25.31 2.59
C ARG A 185 -5.36 -24.90 3.81
N GLY A 186 -6.55 -24.34 3.61
CA GLY A 186 -7.57 -24.26 4.66
C GLY A 186 -8.24 -22.91 4.87
N GLU A 187 -7.60 -21.77 4.58
CA GLU A 187 -8.22 -20.46 4.76
C GLU A 187 -8.53 -19.78 3.42
N SER A 188 -9.71 -19.16 3.37
CA SER A 188 -10.08 -18.30 2.24
C SER A 188 -9.21 -17.05 2.25
N LEU A 189 -8.62 -16.67 1.10
CA LEU A 189 -7.88 -15.42 0.95
C LEU A 189 -8.72 -14.20 1.40
N LEU A 190 -10.04 -14.29 1.28
CA LEU A 190 -10.95 -13.20 1.67
C LEU A 190 -11.03 -12.97 3.18
N GLU A 191 -10.75 -14.01 3.97
CA GLU A 191 -10.84 -13.99 5.44
C GLU A 191 -9.48 -13.88 6.11
N LYS A 192 -8.41 -13.99 5.35
CA LYS A 192 -7.06 -13.91 5.84
C LYS A 192 -6.72 -12.48 6.25
N GLY A 193 -6.14 -12.30 7.44
CA GLY A 193 -5.60 -11.00 7.88
C GLY A 193 -4.44 -10.56 6.99
N LEU A 194 -4.53 -9.37 6.44
CA LEU A 194 -3.53 -8.81 5.54
C LEU A 194 -2.46 -8.07 6.36
N HIS A 195 -1.24 -8.52 6.23
CA HIS A 195 -0.03 -7.84 6.70
C HIS A 195 0.78 -7.43 5.50
N LEU A 196 1.28 -6.21 5.50
CA LEU A 196 2.22 -5.80 4.46
C LEU A 196 3.46 -6.70 4.50
N ASP A 197 3.98 -7.02 3.33
CA ASP A 197 5.30 -7.60 3.21
C ASP A 197 6.33 -6.66 3.84
N ASP A 198 7.30 -7.20 4.58
CA ASP A 198 8.27 -6.41 5.35
C ASP A 198 9.05 -5.42 4.47
N ARG A 199 9.32 -5.78 3.20
CA ARG A 199 9.99 -4.92 2.22
C ARG A 199 9.12 -3.71 1.84
N ILE A 200 7.83 -3.95 1.61
CA ILE A 200 6.86 -2.88 1.32
C ILE A 200 6.70 -1.99 2.54
N PHE A 201 6.54 -2.57 3.71
CA PHE A 201 6.40 -1.80 4.95
C PHE A 201 7.64 -0.94 5.22
N ALA A 202 8.85 -1.51 5.11
CA ALA A 202 10.11 -0.78 5.28
C ALA A 202 10.24 0.36 4.26
N TYR A 203 9.91 0.12 3.00
CA TYR A 203 9.93 1.15 1.97
C TYR A 203 8.98 2.32 2.29
N LEU A 204 7.77 2.02 2.78
CA LEU A 204 6.80 3.05 3.20
C LEU A 204 7.26 3.85 4.43
N GLN A 205 8.24 3.36 5.18
CA GLN A 205 8.83 4.03 6.35
C GLN A 205 10.16 4.74 6.04
N ASP A 206 10.50 4.89 4.77
CA ASP A 206 11.78 5.45 4.31
C ASP A 206 13.01 4.67 4.82
N TYR A 207 12.82 3.42 5.23
CA TYR A 207 13.93 2.49 5.48
C TYR A 207 14.36 1.85 4.16
N GLY A 208 14.93 2.65 3.26
CA GLY A 208 15.42 2.23 1.95
C GLY A 208 16.52 1.15 2.03
N SER A 209 16.23 0.01 2.63
CA SER A 209 17.15 -1.12 2.67
C SER A 209 16.84 -2.11 1.55
N VAL A 210 17.88 -2.67 0.94
CA VAL A 210 17.74 -3.83 0.07
C VAL A 210 17.30 -5.01 0.92
N ASP A 211 16.46 -5.85 0.34
CA ASP A 211 16.07 -7.15 0.87
C ASP A 211 17.28 -7.89 1.50
N ASP A 212 17.09 -8.41 2.69
CA ASP A 212 18.16 -9.10 3.43
C ASP A 212 18.75 -10.29 2.62
N GLU A 213 17.92 -10.98 1.84
CA GLU A 213 18.37 -12.04 0.93
C GLU A 213 19.26 -11.51 -0.19
N LEU A 214 19.07 -10.27 -0.61
CA LEU A 214 19.88 -9.65 -1.66
C LEU A 214 21.10 -8.91 -1.13
N LYS A 215 21.18 -8.61 0.17
CA LYS A 215 22.31 -7.85 0.76
C LYS A 215 23.67 -8.46 0.46
N MET A 216 23.75 -9.80 0.45
CA MET A 216 25.01 -10.50 0.15
C MET A 216 25.45 -10.35 -1.32
N TYR A 217 24.53 -10.03 -2.23
CA TYR A 217 24.78 -9.87 -3.66
C TYR A 217 24.91 -8.41 -4.07
N VAL A 218 24.65 -7.46 -3.17
CA VAL A 218 24.60 -6.04 -3.46
C VAL A 218 25.80 -5.32 -2.88
N ASP A 219 26.45 -4.52 -3.70
CA ASP A 219 27.55 -3.64 -3.30
C ASP A 219 27.08 -2.19 -3.34
N TYR A 220 26.86 -1.60 -2.14
CA TYR A 220 26.47 -0.19 -1.97
C TYR A 220 27.65 0.75 -1.90
N THR A 221 28.86 0.25 -1.77
CA THR A 221 30.05 1.06 -1.52
C THR A 221 30.75 1.50 -2.81
N TYR A 222 30.17 1.14 -3.96
CA TYR A 222 30.78 1.48 -5.23
C TYR A 222 30.52 2.93 -5.61
N HIS A 223 31.42 3.82 -5.18
CA HIS A 223 31.42 5.24 -5.52
C HIS A 223 32.62 5.55 -6.42
N PRO A 224 32.52 5.37 -7.75
CA PRO A 224 33.64 5.68 -8.63
C PRO A 224 33.86 7.20 -8.68
N GLU A 225 35.12 7.61 -8.83
CA GLU A 225 35.41 9.01 -9.16
C GLU A 225 34.72 9.40 -10.48
N PRO A 226 34.14 10.60 -10.59
CA PRO A 226 33.34 11.01 -11.74
C PRO A 226 34.17 11.37 -12.98
N LYS A 227 34.99 10.43 -13.45
CA LYS A 227 35.76 10.56 -14.72
C LYS A 227 35.02 9.82 -15.82
N LEU A 228 34.32 10.57 -16.66
CA LEU A 228 33.57 10.04 -17.78
C LEU A 228 34.45 10.04 -19.04
N TRP A 229 34.60 8.85 -19.64
CA TRP A 229 35.32 8.64 -20.90
C TRP A 229 34.41 8.12 -22.03
N ILE A 230 33.15 7.85 -21.70
CA ILE A 230 32.16 7.41 -22.70
C ILE A 230 31.77 8.59 -23.61
N GLN A 231 31.58 8.29 -24.89
CA GLN A 231 31.20 9.28 -25.90
C GLN A 231 29.82 9.87 -25.60
N GLN A 232 29.61 11.09 -26.08
CA GLN A 232 28.37 11.87 -25.81
C GLN A 232 27.11 11.17 -26.33
N ASP A 233 27.20 10.50 -27.47
CA ASP A 233 26.09 9.74 -28.07
C ASP A 233 25.69 8.56 -27.22
N ILE A 234 26.66 7.83 -26.64
CA ILE A 234 26.41 6.73 -25.67
C ILE A 234 25.76 7.28 -24.40
N GLN A 235 26.24 8.39 -23.84
CA GLN A 235 25.66 9.07 -22.69
C GLN A 235 24.19 9.44 -22.96
N THR A 236 23.91 9.99 -24.14
CA THR A 236 22.56 10.35 -24.56
C THR A 236 21.66 9.12 -24.69
N GLY A 237 22.19 8.03 -25.25
CA GLY A 237 21.49 6.74 -25.36
C GLY A 237 21.12 6.15 -24.00
N ILE A 238 22.07 6.14 -23.05
CA ILE A 238 21.85 5.67 -21.67
C ILE A 238 20.81 6.55 -20.97
N SER A 239 20.94 7.88 -21.05
CA SER A 239 19.97 8.83 -20.45
C SER A 239 18.54 8.60 -20.96
N ARG A 240 18.39 8.43 -22.28
CA ARG A 240 17.09 8.15 -22.89
C ARG A 240 16.52 6.82 -22.40
N SER A 241 17.34 5.80 -22.33
CA SER A 241 16.92 4.46 -21.88
C SER A 241 16.53 4.46 -20.41
N ILE A 242 17.25 5.17 -19.54
CA ILE A 242 16.89 5.35 -18.12
C ILE A 242 15.54 6.06 -17.97
N ARG A 243 15.32 7.17 -18.72
CA ARG A 243 14.05 7.91 -18.70
C ARG A 243 12.87 7.05 -19.17
N GLN A 244 13.13 6.17 -20.15
CA GLN A 244 12.13 5.24 -20.69
C GLN A 244 12.00 3.94 -19.90
N LYS A 245 12.72 3.79 -18.78
CA LYS A 245 12.76 2.56 -17.96
C LYS A 245 13.12 1.31 -18.79
N LYS A 246 13.98 1.44 -19.79
CA LYS A 246 14.43 0.34 -20.66
C LYS A 246 15.64 -0.36 -20.06
N ARG A 247 15.76 -1.65 -20.37
CA ARG A 247 16.98 -2.43 -20.07
C ARG A 247 18.08 -2.01 -21.03
N ILE A 248 19.31 -1.90 -20.51
CA ILE A 248 20.50 -1.52 -21.27
C ILE A 248 21.49 -2.68 -21.20
N PHE A 249 21.97 -3.14 -22.33
CA PHE A 249 23.01 -4.14 -22.43
C PHE A 249 24.30 -3.47 -22.91
N LEU A 250 25.40 -3.62 -22.15
CA LEU A 250 26.69 -3.08 -22.49
C LEU A 250 27.63 -4.22 -22.86
N PHE A 251 28.14 -4.18 -24.07
CA PHE A 251 29.09 -5.15 -24.59
C PHE A 251 30.50 -4.56 -24.65
N GLY A 252 31.53 -5.39 -24.53
CA GLY A 252 32.93 -5.01 -24.62
C GLY A 252 33.82 -5.95 -23.86
N GLU A 253 35.12 -5.84 -24.05
CA GLU A 253 36.13 -6.69 -23.41
C GLU A 253 36.10 -6.60 -21.89
N GLN A 254 36.56 -7.66 -21.23
CA GLN A 254 36.73 -7.66 -19.79
C GLN A 254 37.75 -6.59 -19.40
N GLY A 255 37.48 -5.82 -18.35
CA GLY A 255 38.36 -4.72 -17.92
C GLY A 255 38.16 -3.39 -18.68
N SER A 256 37.29 -3.30 -19.68
CA SER A 256 37.05 -2.07 -20.44
C SER A 256 36.33 -0.94 -19.66
N GLY A 257 36.16 -1.08 -18.34
CA GLY A 257 35.60 -0.03 -17.48
C GLY A 257 34.09 0.20 -17.62
N LYS A 258 33.32 -0.70 -18.27
CA LYS A 258 31.89 -0.55 -18.49
C LYS A 258 31.11 -0.22 -17.19
N LYS A 259 31.35 -1.00 -16.15
CA LYS A 259 30.71 -0.84 -14.83
C LYS A 259 31.05 0.54 -14.23
N TYR A 260 32.34 0.89 -14.24
CA TYR A 260 32.83 2.16 -13.73
C TYR A 260 32.18 3.35 -14.49
N GLN A 261 32.16 3.31 -15.82
CA GLN A 261 31.64 4.41 -16.64
C GLN A 261 30.14 4.61 -16.46
N VAL A 262 29.36 3.52 -16.34
CA VAL A 262 27.92 3.64 -16.05
C VAL A 262 27.71 4.23 -14.67
N ALA A 263 28.46 3.77 -13.67
CA ALA A 263 28.39 4.29 -12.33
C ALA A 263 28.72 5.77 -12.26
N ALA A 264 29.85 6.19 -12.84
CA ALA A 264 30.23 7.60 -12.92
C ALA A 264 29.19 8.46 -13.64
N PHE A 265 28.59 7.94 -14.73
CA PHE A 265 27.55 8.64 -15.45
C PHE A 265 26.26 8.79 -14.64
N CYS A 266 25.81 7.75 -13.92
CA CYS A 266 24.64 7.85 -13.06
C CYS A 266 24.83 8.85 -11.91
N GLN A 267 26.04 8.93 -11.35
CA GLN A 267 26.37 9.96 -10.36
C GLN A 267 26.22 11.39 -10.94
N THR A 268 26.62 11.62 -12.18
CA THR A 268 26.40 12.94 -12.83
C THR A 268 24.92 13.28 -12.99
N LEU A 269 24.04 12.26 -12.98
CA LEU A 269 22.59 12.42 -13.01
C LEU A 269 21.96 12.52 -11.61
N GLY A 270 22.78 12.54 -10.54
CA GLY A 270 22.31 12.52 -9.16
C GLY A 270 21.59 11.22 -8.78
N ARG A 271 21.97 10.09 -9.41
CA ARG A 271 21.36 8.78 -9.15
C ARG A 271 22.36 7.84 -8.49
N GLU A 272 21.92 7.20 -7.46
CA GLU A 272 22.63 6.09 -6.82
C GLU A 272 22.57 4.84 -7.67
N ILE A 273 23.55 3.95 -7.49
CA ILE A 273 23.68 2.72 -8.26
C ILE A 273 23.71 1.56 -7.32
N LEU A 274 22.90 0.58 -7.62
CA LEU A 274 22.90 -0.70 -6.96
C LEU A 274 23.68 -1.70 -7.85
N LEU A 275 24.85 -2.16 -7.39
CA LEU A 275 25.57 -3.22 -8.07
C LEU A 275 25.12 -4.57 -7.53
N VAL A 276 24.55 -5.39 -8.40
CA VAL A 276 24.17 -6.76 -8.08
C VAL A 276 25.18 -7.71 -8.73
N ARG A 277 25.79 -8.58 -7.91
CA ARG A 277 26.66 -9.65 -8.39
C ARG A 277 25.78 -10.82 -8.82
N GLY A 278 25.70 -11.10 -10.12
CA GLY A 278 25.15 -12.35 -10.62
C GLY A 278 26.23 -13.45 -10.49
N ASN A 279 25.83 -14.61 -10.03
CA ASN A 279 26.65 -15.83 -10.06
C ASN A 279 26.76 -16.35 -11.48
#